data_6ccae5e5ba226518e1d760409043af82
#
_entry.id   6ccae5e5ba226518e1d760409043af82
#
_cell.length_a   1.000
_cell.length_b   1.000
_cell.length_c   1.000
_cell.angle_alpha   90.00
_cell.angle_beta   90.00
_cell.angle_gamma   90.00
#
_symmetry.space_group_name_H-M   'P 1'
#
loop_
_entity.id
_entity.type
_entity.pdbx_description
1 polymer ?
#
loop_
_entity_poly.entity_id
_entity_poly.type
_entity_poly.pdbx_seq_one_letter_code
_entity_poly.pdbx_strand_id
1 'polypeptide(L)'
;MTSHCSPADTIAARGDCGKTAILSVSPTDGEYRVAMNPRLTGAAAAVVLLLALTACAPQTGGGGSPSPSSSQNDAAGGEETGTPSPSPTPSVAPVALPTDCRAILSEAVLTELADTPLNHAAFGPSGVGEDGALTCIWGDPGADTTRLTTTISGMNRGPALDLLNKLADDEGFSCFTPDGGTRCEKTWPNEQYPVTDGRTLFWRDDVLIDTRYSNLAPAGYTSSIVQHLFD
;
A
#
# COMPACT_ATOMS: atom_id res chain seq x y z
N MET A 1 63.31 -9.51 18.11
CA MET A 1 63.78 -10.26 16.93
C MET A 1 62.99 -9.74 15.76
N THR A 2 63.41 -8.60 15.20
CA THR A 2 64.12 -8.41 13.92
C THR A 2 63.30 -8.87 12.75
N SER A 3 62.56 -7.91 12.11
CA SER A 3 62.90 -7.25 10.83
C SER A 3 62.93 -8.20 9.64
N HIS A 4 62.17 -7.88 8.63
CA HIS A 4 62.72 -7.72 7.28
C HIS A 4 61.73 -7.00 6.37
N CYS A 5 62.01 -5.73 6.06
CA CYS A 5 61.62 -5.07 4.82
C CYS A 5 62.55 -5.59 3.69
N SER A 6 62.01 -5.80 2.52
CA SER A 6 62.81 -5.99 1.31
C SER A 6 62.28 -5.08 0.20
N PRO A 7 63.15 -4.34 -0.49
CA PRO A 7 62.81 -3.37 -1.52
C PRO A 7 63.07 -3.94 -2.94
N ALA A 8 62.31 -3.50 -3.90
CA ALA A 8 62.58 -3.25 -5.32
C ALA A 8 61.23 -3.33 -6.06
N ASP A 9 60.77 -2.27 -6.71
CA ASP A 9 61.26 -1.73 -7.94
C ASP A 9 60.89 -0.27 -8.15
N THR A 10 61.85 0.46 -8.55
CA THR A 10 61.86 1.86 -8.94
C THR A 10 61.31 2.00 -10.35
N ILE A 11 60.26 2.85 -10.53
CA ILE A 11 60.12 3.65 -11.76
C ILE A 11 59.66 5.05 -11.36
N ALA A 12 60.47 6.01 -11.75
CA ALA A 12 60.34 7.42 -11.48
C ALA A 12 59.25 8.05 -12.34
N ALA A 13 58.40 8.89 -11.69
CA ALA A 13 57.84 10.08 -12.35
C ALA A 13 57.77 11.19 -11.30
N ARG A 14 58.54 12.23 -11.59
CA ARG A 14 58.54 13.52 -10.87
C ARG A 14 57.18 14.21 -11.04
N GLY A 15 56.70 14.81 -9.98
CA GLY A 15 55.52 15.71 -10.04
C GLY A 15 55.22 16.30 -8.69
N ASP A 16 55.81 17.45 -8.43
CA ASP A 16 55.42 18.57 -7.54
C ASP A 16 54.71 18.30 -6.22
N CYS A 17 55.51 18.57 -5.15
CA CYS A 17 55.04 18.88 -3.83
C CYS A 17 54.38 20.27 -3.84
N GLY A 18 53.05 20.35 -3.85
CA GLY A 18 52.21 21.56 -3.89
C GLY A 18 51.22 21.59 -2.74
N LYS A 19 51.63 22.23 -1.67
CA LYS A 19 50.81 22.96 -0.65
C LYS A 19 49.39 22.46 -0.41
N THR A 20 49.24 21.70 0.64
CA THR A 20 47.95 21.49 1.33
C THR A 20 47.51 22.84 1.96
N ALA A 21 46.56 23.50 1.31
CA ALA A 21 45.86 24.63 1.88
C ALA A 21 44.80 24.09 2.86
N ILE A 22 45.07 24.26 4.14
CA ILE A 22 44.06 24.04 5.18
C ILE A 22 43.11 25.24 5.11
N LEU A 23 41.92 25.02 4.53
CA LEU A 23 40.81 25.96 4.65
C LEU A 23 40.20 25.80 6.04
N SER A 24 40.62 26.66 6.98
CA SER A 24 39.94 26.90 8.23
C SER A 24 38.64 27.63 7.92
N VAL A 25 37.55 26.93 8.00
CA VAL A 25 36.19 27.54 8.01
C VAL A 25 35.95 28.04 9.43
N SER A 26 36.01 29.36 9.61
CA SER A 26 35.54 30.01 10.81
C SER A 26 34.00 29.94 10.86
N PRO A 27 33.38 29.56 11.98
CA PRO A 27 31.95 29.72 12.16
C PRO A 27 31.66 31.23 12.38
N THR A 28 31.11 31.87 11.36
CA THR A 28 30.47 33.18 11.49
C THR A 28 29.07 32.96 12.04
N ASP A 29 28.86 33.49 13.23
CA ASP A 29 27.56 33.66 13.87
C ASP A 29 26.59 34.37 12.92
N GLY A 30 25.70 33.60 12.31
CA GLY A 30 24.56 34.09 11.56
C GLY A 30 23.31 34.04 12.45
N GLU A 31 23.09 35.14 13.18
CA GLU A 31 21.84 35.43 13.88
C GLU A 31 20.68 35.38 12.87
N TYR A 32 19.93 34.30 12.87
CA TYR A 32 18.65 34.19 12.16
C TYR A 32 17.62 35.00 12.97
N ARG A 33 17.51 36.29 12.68
CA ARG A 33 16.37 37.10 13.13
C ARG A 33 15.15 36.68 12.37
N VAL A 34 14.30 35.87 13.02
CA VAL A 34 12.92 35.63 12.60
C VAL A 34 12.18 36.97 12.72
N ALA A 35 11.99 37.64 11.60
CA ALA A 35 11.11 38.79 11.50
C ALA A 35 9.66 38.33 11.70
N MET A 36 9.15 38.38 12.91
CA MET A 36 7.72 38.35 13.18
C MET A 36 7.10 39.62 12.60
N ASN A 37 6.31 39.45 11.57
CA ASN A 37 5.40 40.49 11.07
C ASN A 37 4.13 40.51 11.94
N PRO A 38 3.94 41.54 12.81
CA PRO A 38 2.68 41.74 13.51
C PRO A 38 1.82 42.71 12.70
N ARG A 39 0.89 42.21 11.86
CA ARG A 39 -0.27 42.99 11.38
C ARG A 39 -1.20 42.05 10.61
N LEU A 40 -2.23 41.65 11.28
CA LEU A 40 -3.60 41.58 10.70
C LEU A 40 -4.58 41.19 11.82
N THR A 41 -4.86 42.22 12.65
CA THR A 41 -6.13 42.32 13.37
C THR A 41 -7.17 42.74 12.34
N GLY A 42 -8.23 41.94 12.16
CA GLY A 42 -9.29 42.33 11.24
C GLY A 42 -10.49 41.38 11.31
N ALA A 43 -11.48 41.85 12.07
CA ALA A 43 -12.91 41.65 11.88
C ALA A 43 -13.53 40.27 12.11
N ALA A 44 -14.13 40.19 13.30
CA ALA A 44 -15.28 39.34 13.58
C ALA A 44 -16.44 39.67 12.60
N ALA A 45 -16.87 38.69 11.86
CA ALA A 45 -18.18 38.72 11.18
C ALA A 45 -18.99 37.52 11.67
N ALA A 46 -19.86 37.79 12.63
CA ALA A 46 -20.93 36.91 13.05
C ALA A 46 -21.94 36.80 11.89
N VAL A 47 -22.04 35.65 11.28
CA VAL A 47 -23.18 35.31 10.40
C VAL A 47 -24.05 34.32 11.16
N VAL A 48 -25.09 34.84 11.74
CA VAL A 48 -26.27 34.13 12.22
C VAL A 48 -27.04 33.67 10.97
N LEU A 49 -27.08 32.37 10.68
CA LEU A 49 -27.98 31.85 9.66
C LEU A 49 -29.02 30.98 10.29
N LEU A 50 -30.26 31.44 10.05
CA LEU A 50 -31.55 30.95 10.49
C LEU A 50 -31.80 29.49 10.09
N LEU A 51 -32.24 28.71 11.08
CA LEU A 51 -32.84 27.39 10.95
C LEU A 51 -34.17 27.51 10.16
N ALA A 52 -34.24 26.85 9.01
CA ALA A 52 -35.51 26.51 8.37
C ALA A 52 -35.80 25.03 8.63
N LEU A 53 -36.67 24.79 9.60
CA LEU A 53 -37.35 23.51 9.86
C LEU A 53 -38.42 23.33 8.76
N THR A 54 -38.19 22.41 7.82
CA THR A 54 -39.27 21.86 7.00
C THR A 54 -39.66 20.50 7.57
N ALA A 55 -40.77 20.50 8.28
CA ALA A 55 -41.52 19.33 8.70
C ALA A 55 -42.17 18.69 7.46
N CYS A 56 -41.83 17.46 7.11
CA CYS A 56 -42.61 16.59 6.24
C CYS A 56 -43.47 15.66 7.11
N ALA A 57 -44.78 15.84 6.99
CA ALA A 57 -45.82 15.06 7.63
C ALA A 57 -45.89 13.62 7.09
N PRO A 58 -46.34 12.63 7.90
CA PRO A 58 -46.60 11.29 7.43
C PRO A 58 -47.96 11.23 6.69
N GLN A 59 -47.95 10.75 5.44
CA GLN A 59 -49.19 10.38 4.74
C GLN A 59 -49.60 8.97 5.15
N THR A 60 -50.66 8.93 5.94
CA THR A 60 -51.54 7.77 6.13
C THR A 60 -52.56 7.72 4.99
N GLY A 61 -52.61 6.63 4.27
CA GLY A 61 -53.69 6.27 3.34
C GLY A 61 -53.32 4.90 2.78
N GLY A 62 -53.99 3.87 3.07
CA GLY A 62 -55.39 3.52 3.03
C GLY A 62 -55.54 2.42 2.01
N GLY A 63 -55.77 1.20 2.50
CA GLY A 63 -56.68 0.21 1.98
C GLY A 63 -56.46 -0.38 0.59
N GLY A 64 -56.38 -1.69 0.53
CA GLY A 64 -56.62 -2.44 -0.70
C GLY A 64 -55.97 -3.82 -0.70
N SER A 65 -56.53 -4.74 0.04
CA SER A 65 -56.32 -6.17 -0.15
C SER A 65 -57.22 -6.64 -1.29
N PRO A 66 -56.74 -7.36 -2.28
CA PRO A 66 -57.54 -8.35 -2.98
C PRO A 66 -57.04 -9.73 -2.66
N SER A 67 -57.92 -10.51 -2.09
CA SER A 67 -57.87 -11.97 -1.95
C SER A 67 -57.79 -12.65 -3.34
N PRO A 68 -56.95 -13.60 -3.58
CA PRO A 68 -57.09 -14.45 -4.76
C PRO A 68 -58.06 -15.58 -4.51
N SER A 69 -59.09 -15.57 -5.35
CA SER A 69 -60.04 -16.63 -5.50
C SER A 69 -59.37 -17.88 -6.06
N SER A 70 -59.57 -18.98 -5.39
CA SER A 70 -59.25 -20.34 -5.87
C SER A 70 -60.16 -20.70 -7.02
N SER A 71 -59.58 -21.07 -8.15
CA SER A 71 -60.26 -21.89 -9.16
C SER A 71 -59.42 -23.13 -9.40
N GLN A 72 -59.90 -24.23 -8.91
CA GLN A 72 -59.51 -25.56 -9.31
C GLN A 72 -59.98 -25.79 -10.75
N ASN A 73 -59.07 -26.27 -11.60
CA ASN A 73 -59.41 -27.03 -12.79
C ASN A 73 -58.44 -28.20 -12.91
N ASP A 74 -59.01 -29.37 -12.70
CA ASP A 74 -58.42 -30.65 -13.10
C ASP A 74 -58.32 -30.69 -14.60
N ALA A 75 -57.17 -31.08 -15.14
CA ALA A 75 -57.01 -31.88 -16.34
C ALA A 75 -55.61 -32.43 -16.47
N ALA A 76 -55.54 -33.73 -16.60
CA ALA A 76 -54.37 -34.57 -16.84
C ALA A 76 -53.56 -34.16 -18.08
N GLY A 77 -52.24 -34.29 -18.00
CA GLY A 77 -51.34 -34.23 -19.14
C GLY A 77 -49.90 -34.18 -18.64
N GLY A 78 -49.26 -35.32 -18.52
CA GLY A 78 -47.83 -35.41 -18.19
C GLY A 78 -46.96 -34.87 -19.31
N GLU A 79 -46.15 -33.88 -18.97
CA GLU A 79 -44.89 -33.57 -19.63
C GLU A 79 -43.90 -33.27 -18.54
N GLU A 80 -42.96 -34.16 -18.35
CA GLU A 80 -41.78 -33.93 -17.55
C GLU A 80 -40.99 -32.77 -18.16
N THR A 81 -41.30 -31.57 -17.70
CA THR A 81 -40.45 -30.39 -17.95
C THR A 81 -39.19 -30.58 -17.14
N GLY A 82 -38.16 -31.16 -17.77
CA GLY A 82 -36.84 -31.24 -17.19
C GLY A 82 -36.42 -29.87 -16.73
N THR A 83 -36.30 -29.71 -15.40
CA THR A 83 -35.69 -28.54 -14.78
C THR A 83 -34.31 -28.35 -15.44
N PRO A 84 -34.03 -27.20 -16.08
CA PRO A 84 -32.71 -26.96 -16.64
C PRO A 84 -31.68 -27.07 -15.51
N SER A 85 -30.83 -28.09 -15.61
CA SER A 85 -29.68 -28.24 -14.73
C SER A 85 -28.85 -26.96 -14.85
N PRO A 86 -28.49 -26.31 -13.75
CA PRO A 86 -27.66 -25.10 -13.82
C PRO A 86 -26.39 -25.47 -14.58
N SER A 87 -26.14 -24.77 -15.69
CA SER A 87 -24.91 -24.90 -16.45
C SER A 87 -23.75 -24.54 -15.51
N PRO A 88 -22.67 -25.34 -15.44
CA PRO A 88 -21.56 -25.00 -14.56
C PRO A 88 -21.01 -23.62 -14.95
N THR A 89 -21.03 -22.70 -14.04
CA THR A 89 -20.37 -21.40 -14.19
C THR A 89 -18.90 -21.70 -14.47
N PRO A 90 -18.28 -21.11 -15.51
CA PRO A 90 -16.85 -21.31 -15.75
C PRO A 90 -16.07 -20.90 -14.51
N SER A 91 -15.39 -21.85 -13.88
CA SER A 91 -14.48 -21.58 -12.78
C SER A 91 -13.23 -20.92 -13.37
N VAL A 92 -12.99 -19.66 -13.03
CA VAL A 92 -11.72 -19.01 -13.35
C VAL A 92 -10.62 -19.75 -12.58
N ALA A 93 -9.52 -20.08 -13.25
CA ALA A 93 -8.39 -20.72 -12.60
C ALA A 93 -7.83 -19.81 -11.49
N PRO A 94 -7.45 -20.35 -10.33
CA PRO A 94 -6.84 -19.55 -9.27
C PRO A 94 -5.56 -18.87 -9.76
N VAL A 95 -5.34 -17.63 -9.36
CA VAL A 95 -4.09 -16.90 -9.62
C VAL A 95 -2.97 -17.58 -8.85
N ALA A 96 -1.87 -17.93 -9.53
CA ALA A 96 -0.71 -18.52 -8.88
C ALA A 96 0.03 -17.46 -8.06
N LEU A 97 0.35 -17.76 -6.78
CA LEU A 97 1.15 -16.88 -5.96
C LEU A 97 2.60 -16.85 -6.47
N PRO A 98 3.27 -15.68 -6.47
CA PRO A 98 4.64 -15.55 -6.92
C PRO A 98 5.62 -16.13 -5.89
N THR A 99 6.81 -16.47 -6.35
CA THR A 99 7.86 -17.06 -5.51
C THR A 99 9.14 -16.24 -5.44
N ASP A 100 9.24 -15.17 -6.24
CA ASP A 100 10.45 -14.33 -6.32
C ASP A 100 10.08 -12.85 -6.18
N CYS A 101 10.67 -12.19 -5.18
CA CYS A 101 10.42 -10.79 -4.85
C CYS A 101 10.91 -9.80 -5.93
N ARG A 102 11.89 -10.15 -6.72
CA ARG A 102 12.40 -9.28 -7.79
C ARG A 102 11.62 -9.47 -9.08
N ALA A 103 11.22 -10.69 -9.38
CA ALA A 103 10.51 -11.02 -10.61
C ALA A 103 9.16 -10.29 -10.75
N ILE A 104 8.53 -9.94 -9.62
CA ILE A 104 7.23 -9.23 -9.57
C ILE A 104 7.35 -7.71 -9.73
N LEU A 105 8.56 -7.18 -9.87
CA LEU A 105 8.82 -5.75 -9.92
C LEU A 105 9.32 -5.32 -11.29
N SER A 106 8.88 -4.15 -11.75
CA SER A 106 9.39 -3.52 -12.95
C SER A 106 10.85 -3.09 -12.79
N GLU A 107 11.55 -2.93 -13.88
CA GLU A 107 12.94 -2.46 -13.90
C GLU A 107 13.09 -1.07 -13.23
N ALA A 108 12.11 -0.20 -13.41
CA ALA A 108 12.10 1.13 -12.77
C ALA A 108 12.09 1.01 -11.25
N VAL A 109 11.19 0.18 -10.69
CA VAL A 109 11.11 -0.07 -9.24
C VAL A 109 12.39 -0.76 -8.73
N LEU A 110 12.93 -1.73 -9.47
CA LEU A 110 14.18 -2.40 -9.10
C LEU A 110 15.37 -1.43 -9.09
N THR A 111 15.37 -0.44 -9.96
CA THR A 111 16.40 0.61 -9.99
C THR A 111 16.34 1.48 -8.75
N GLU A 112 15.13 1.87 -8.29
CA GLU A 112 14.95 2.63 -7.04
C GLU A 112 15.37 1.81 -5.80
N LEU A 113 15.25 0.48 -5.85
CA LEU A 113 15.60 -0.43 -4.76
C LEU A 113 17.02 -1.00 -4.86
N ALA A 114 17.83 -0.59 -5.84
CA ALA A 114 19.11 -1.23 -6.17
C ALA A 114 20.10 -1.31 -4.99
N ASP A 115 20.14 -0.25 -4.17
CA ASP A 115 21.01 -0.14 -3.02
C ASP A 115 20.36 -0.62 -1.70
N THR A 116 19.13 -1.13 -1.77
CA THR A 116 18.39 -1.59 -0.59
C THR A 116 18.49 -3.13 -0.49
N PRO A 117 19.01 -3.69 0.61
CA PRO A 117 19.06 -5.13 0.82
C PRO A 117 17.67 -5.76 0.79
N LEU A 118 17.56 -6.93 0.14
CA LEU A 118 16.32 -7.72 0.10
C LEU A 118 16.43 -8.90 1.06
N ASN A 119 15.40 -9.12 1.86
CA ASN A 119 15.22 -10.29 2.72
C ASN A 119 16.41 -10.54 3.68
N HIS A 120 16.95 -9.47 4.26
CA HIS A 120 18.02 -9.61 5.22
C HIS A 120 17.52 -10.31 6.50
N ALA A 121 18.26 -11.31 6.97
CA ALA A 121 17.85 -12.20 8.08
C ALA A 121 17.54 -11.48 9.41
N ALA A 122 18.09 -10.27 9.63
CA ALA A 122 17.80 -9.46 10.81
C ALA A 122 16.33 -9.02 10.91
N PHE A 123 15.59 -9.03 9.81
CA PHE A 123 14.17 -8.65 9.78
C PHE A 123 13.20 -9.81 10.02
N GLY A 124 13.73 -11.03 10.22
CA GLY A 124 12.94 -12.23 10.43
C GLY A 124 12.64 -13.03 9.16
N PRO A 125 11.67 -13.95 9.22
CA PRO A 125 11.33 -14.83 8.09
C PRO A 125 10.86 -14.03 6.87
N SER A 126 11.33 -14.43 5.70
CA SER A 126 10.99 -13.84 4.40
C SER A 126 11.11 -14.89 3.28
N GLY A 127 10.67 -14.57 2.07
CA GLY A 127 10.54 -15.52 0.98
C GLY A 127 9.20 -16.24 1.04
N VAL A 128 9.14 -17.45 0.46
CA VAL A 128 7.91 -18.26 0.42
C VAL A 128 7.71 -18.97 1.74
N GLY A 129 6.57 -18.73 2.38
CA GLY A 129 6.14 -19.39 3.61
C GLY A 129 5.56 -20.80 3.39
N GLU A 130 5.29 -21.52 4.47
CA GLU A 130 4.69 -22.86 4.42
C GLU A 130 3.25 -22.83 3.87
N ASP A 131 2.57 -21.71 3.99
CA ASP A 131 1.24 -21.42 3.45
C ASP A 131 1.25 -21.00 1.97
N GLY A 132 2.44 -20.95 1.36
CA GLY A 132 2.66 -20.48 -0.01
C GLY A 132 2.66 -18.95 -0.16
N ALA A 133 2.44 -18.18 0.90
CA ALA A 133 2.53 -16.73 0.84
C ALA A 133 3.97 -16.28 0.59
N LEU A 134 4.15 -15.24 -0.24
CA LEU A 134 5.45 -14.63 -0.47
C LEU A 134 5.61 -13.38 0.41
N THR A 135 6.64 -13.35 1.24
CA THR A 135 7.02 -12.16 2.02
C THR A 135 8.34 -11.57 1.50
N CYS A 136 8.30 -10.31 1.09
CA CYS A 136 9.44 -9.54 0.59
C CYS A 136 9.76 -8.40 1.56
N ILE A 137 11.00 -8.32 2.04
CA ILE A 137 11.44 -7.28 2.97
C ILE A 137 12.64 -6.56 2.35
N TRP A 138 12.43 -5.31 1.95
CA TRP A 138 13.45 -4.39 1.50
C TRP A 138 13.85 -3.49 2.66
N GLY A 139 15.12 -3.45 3.02
CA GLY A 139 15.61 -2.61 4.11
C GLY A 139 17.05 -2.90 4.48
N ASP A 140 17.71 -1.90 5.03
CA ASP A 140 19.04 -2.03 5.61
C ASP A 140 18.89 -2.23 7.13
N PRO A 141 19.42 -3.32 7.72
CA PRO A 141 19.35 -3.54 9.15
C PRO A 141 20.11 -2.48 9.98
N GLY A 142 20.97 -1.70 9.34
CA GLY A 142 21.65 -0.54 9.94
C GLY A 142 20.82 0.76 9.88
N ALA A 143 19.67 0.77 9.20
CA ALA A 143 18.80 1.92 9.06
C ALA A 143 17.45 1.68 9.74
N ASP A 144 17.25 2.21 10.94
CA ASP A 144 16.06 1.97 11.75
C ASP A 144 14.75 2.46 11.12
N THR A 145 14.82 3.40 10.19
CA THR A 145 13.65 4.13 9.67
C THR A 145 13.34 3.83 8.20
N THR A 146 14.08 2.95 7.52
CA THR A 146 13.91 2.72 6.08
C THR A 146 13.63 1.25 5.82
N ARG A 147 12.35 0.94 5.57
CA ARG A 147 11.91 -0.44 5.31
C ARG A 147 10.62 -0.48 4.50
N LEU A 148 10.52 -1.49 3.65
CA LEU A 148 9.29 -1.83 2.92
C LEU A 148 9.08 -3.34 3.02
N THR A 149 7.94 -3.75 3.53
CA THR A 149 7.56 -5.15 3.69
C THR A 149 6.29 -5.42 2.92
N THR A 150 6.31 -6.41 2.04
CA THR A 150 5.14 -6.85 1.28
C THR A 150 4.87 -8.30 1.53
N THR A 151 3.62 -8.65 1.81
CA THR A 151 3.13 -10.03 1.84
C THR A 151 2.09 -10.20 0.75
N ILE A 152 2.27 -11.24 -0.09
CA ILE A 152 1.33 -11.64 -1.14
C ILE A 152 0.79 -13.02 -0.76
N SER A 153 -0.51 -13.10 -0.52
CA SER A 153 -1.14 -14.30 0.02
C SER A 153 -2.51 -14.56 -0.58
N GLY A 154 -2.97 -15.80 -0.53
CA GLY A 154 -4.36 -16.14 -0.86
C GLY A 154 -5.32 -15.59 0.20
N MET A 155 -6.39 -14.91 -0.23
CA MET A 155 -7.45 -14.43 0.65
C MET A 155 -8.77 -14.40 -0.08
N ASN A 156 -9.71 -15.23 0.34
CA ASN A 156 -11.06 -15.28 -0.24
C ASN A 156 -11.78 -13.94 -0.10
N ARG A 157 -12.72 -13.69 -1.02
CA ARG A 157 -13.44 -12.40 -1.13
C ARG A 157 -14.10 -11.93 0.16
N GLY A 158 -14.75 -12.82 0.93
CA GLY A 158 -15.43 -12.45 2.18
C GLY A 158 -14.46 -11.82 3.18
N PRO A 159 -13.47 -12.56 3.67
CA PRO A 159 -12.43 -12.03 4.59
C PRO A 159 -11.69 -10.80 4.04
N ALA A 160 -11.45 -10.74 2.73
CA ALA A 160 -10.79 -9.59 2.11
C ALA A 160 -11.63 -8.32 2.21
N LEU A 161 -12.92 -8.39 1.87
CA LEU A 161 -13.82 -7.25 1.97
C LEU A 161 -14.04 -6.83 3.42
N ASP A 162 -14.15 -7.76 4.36
CA ASP A 162 -14.26 -7.46 5.79
C ASP A 162 -13.02 -6.67 6.27
N LEU A 163 -11.83 -7.10 5.87
CA LEU A 163 -10.58 -6.40 6.18
C LEU A 163 -10.54 -4.99 5.57
N LEU A 164 -10.84 -4.86 4.28
CA LEU A 164 -10.74 -3.58 3.57
C LEU A 164 -11.79 -2.57 4.07
N ASN A 165 -13.03 -3.03 4.32
CA ASN A 165 -14.07 -2.19 4.90
C ASN A 165 -13.69 -1.72 6.31
N LYS A 166 -13.17 -2.61 7.16
CA LYS A 166 -12.69 -2.23 8.49
C LYS A 166 -11.59 -1.16 8.42
N LEU A 167 -10.63 -1.30 7.51
CA LEU A 167 -9.58 -0.29 7.31
C LEU A 167 -10.16 1.07 6.88
N ALA A 168 -11.15 1.06 5.99
CA ALA A 168 -11.82 2.29 5.55
C ALA A 168 -12.61 2.96 6.67
N ASP A 169 -13.46 2.19 7.38
CA ASP A 169 -14.45 2.70 8.33
C ASP A 169 -13.81 3.07 9.68
N ASP A 170 -12.91 2.22 10.18
CA ASP A 170 -12.34 2.35 11.53
C ASP A 170 -10.96 3.03 11.55
N GLU A 171 -10.16 2.83 10.50
CA GLU A 171 -8.77 3.24 10.50
C GLU A 171 -8.48 4.41 9.53
N GLY A 172 -9.48 4.89 8.77
CA GLY A 172 -9.37 6.05 7.90
C GLY A 172 -8.48 5.83 6.67
N PHE A 173 -8.50 4.61 6.11
CA PHE A 173 -7.90 4.34 4.81
C PHE A 173 -8.77 4.90 3.68
N SER A 174 -8.12 5.39 2.63
CA SER A 174 -8.80 5.73 1.37
C SER A 174 -8.83 4.49 0.48
N CYS A 175 -10.05 4.06 0.09
CA CYS A 175 -10.23 2.88 -0.74
C CYS A 175 -10.84 3.23 -2.09
N PHE A 176 -10.37 2.58 -3.16
CA PHE A 176 -10.82 2.76 -4.54
C PHE A 176 -10.61 1.47 -5.35
N THR A 177 -11.10 1.41 -6.58
CA THR A 177 -11.11 0.17 -7.39
C THR A 177 -10.31 0.33 -8.69
N PRO A 178 -8.96 0.38 -8.64
CA PRO A 178 -8.13 0.36 -9.84
C PRO A 178 -7.95 -1.07 -10.35
N ASP A 179 -7.69 -1.22 -11.63
CA ASP A 179 -7.23 -2.47 -12.25
C ASP A 179 -8.10 -3.70 -11.92
N GLY A 180 -9.42 -3.50 -11.81
CA GLY A 180 -10.38 -4.56 -11.51
C GLY A 180 -10.32 -5.13 -10.08
N GLY A 181 -9.48 -4.56 -9.21
CA GLY A 181 -9.35 -4.94 -7.80
C GLY A 181 -9.83 -3.85 -6.85
N THR A 182 -9.64 -4.05 -5.57
CA THR A 182 -9.86 -3.04 -4.53
C THR A 182 -8.54 -2.67 -3.88
N ARG A 183 -8.21 -1.39 -3.88
CA ARG A 183 -7.01 -0.83 -3.24
C ARG A 183 -7.41 0.07 -2.08
N CYS A 184 -6.79 -0.13 -0.92
CA CYS A 184 -6.89 0.75 0.24
C CYS A 184 -5.51 1.22 0.64
N GLU A 185 -5.35 2.52 0.90
CA GLU A 185 -4.06 3.09 1.27
C GLU A 185 -4.19 4.20 2.31
N LYS A 186 -3.15 4.31 3.13
CA LYS A 186 -3.00 5.36 4.13
C LYS A 186 -1.54 5.65 4.40
N THR A 187 -1.22 6.91 4.67
CA THR A 187 0.07 7.36 5.17
C THR A 187 -0.10 8.14 6.47
N TRP A 188 0.92 8.11 7.32
CA TRP A 188 0.94 8.88 8.58
C TRP A 188 2.37 9.23 8.98
N PRO A 189 2.58 10.31 9.75
CA PRO A 189 3.86 10.61 10.35
C PRO A 189 4.27 9.50 11.32
N ASN A 190 5.54 9.08 11.29
CA ASN A 190 6.07 8.17 12.30
C ASN A 190 6.12 8.87 13.67
N GLU A 191 5.80 8.16 14.76
CA GLU A 191 5.71 8.74 16.09
C GLU A 191 7.09 9.06 16.72
N GLN A 192 8.13 8.35 16.29
CA GLN A 192 9.47 8.42 16.88
C GLN A 192 10.49 9.17 16.01
N TYR A 193 10.29 9.13 14.69
CA TYR A 193 11.25 9.65 13.71
C TYR A 193 10.57 10.60 12.72
N PRO A 194 11.28 11.59 12.19
CA PRO A 194 10.73 12.56 11.22
C PRO A 194 10.58 11.93 9.82
N VAL A 195 9.90 10.81 9.71
CA VAL A 195 9.65 10.07 8.47
C VAL A 195 8.17 9.74 8.32
N THR A 196 7.78 9.34 7.12
CA THR A 196 6.41 8.92 6.82
C THR A 196 6.32 7.42 6.77
N ASP A 197 5.37 6.87 7.50
CA ASP A 197 4.93 5.49 7.41
C ASP A 197 3.73 5.37 6.48
N GLY A 198 3.50 4.18 5.95
CA GLY A 198 2.32 3.94 5.17
C GLY A 198 2.01 2.46 5.00
N ARG A 199 0.79 2.22 4.56
CA ARG A 199 0.31 0.88 4.21
C ARG A 199 -0.57 0.96 2.99
N THR A 200 -0.37 0.05 2.05
CA THR A 200 -1.19 -0.15 0.86
C THR A 200 -1.63 -1.60 0.80
N LEU A 201 -2.93 -1.82 0.66
CA LEU A 201 -3.48 -3.14 0.38
C LEU A 201 -4.10 -3.12 -1.02
N PHE A 202 -3.98 -4.22 -1.74
CA PHE A 202 -4.69 -4.47 -2.99
C PHE A 202 -5.22 -5.89 -2.97
N TRP A 203 -6.49 -6.07 -3.31
CA TRP A 203 -7.13 -7.37 -3.41
C TRP A 203 -7.80 -7.55 -4.78
N ARG A 204 -7.54 -8.67 -5.44
CA ARG A 204 -8.20 -9.11 -6.66
C ARG A 204 -8.07 -10.63 -6.81
N ASP A 205 -9.11 -11.29 -7.30
CA ASP A 205 -9.13 -12.72 -7.68
C ASP A 205 -8.54 -13.64 -6.58
N ASP A 206 -9.01 -13.47 -5.35
CA ASP A 206 -8.59 -14.19 -4.14
C ASP A 206 -7.09 -14.04 -3.78
N VAL A 207 -6.42 -13.01 -4.27
CA VAL A 207 -5.07 -12.63 -3.88
C VAL A 207 -5.06 -11.29 -3.17
N LEU A 208 -4.44 -11.23 -1.99
CA LEU A 208 -4.17 -10.01 -1.24
C LEU A 208 -2.69 -9.66 -1.34
N ILE A 209 -2.40 -8.41 -1.68
CA ILE A 209 -1.10 -7.78 -1.58
C ILE A 209 -1.17 -6.78 -0.43
N ASP A 210 -0.42 -6.99 0.65
CA ASP A 210 -0.34 -6.09 1.81
C ASP A 210 1.09 -5.54 1.92
N THR A 211 1.26 -4.26 1.65
CA THR A 211 2.54 -3.57 1.69
C THR A 211 2.55 -2.54 2.81
N ARG A 212 3.54 -2.62 3.70
CA ARG A 212 3.81 -1.66 4.76
C ARG A 212 5.19 -1.07 4.57
N TYR A 213 5.33 0.22 4.78
CA TYR A 213 6.61 0.90 4.60
C TYR A 213 6.83 2.01 5.63
N SER A 214 8.11 2.27 5.86
CA SER A 214 8.59 3.43 6.58
C SER A 214 9.67 4.07 5.71
N ASN A 215 9.50 5.32 5.31
CA ASN A 215 10.45 6.11 4.51
C ASN A 215 10.97 5.43 3.22
N LEU A 216 10.34 4.37 2.74
CA LEU A 216 10.71 3.64 1.53
C LEU A 216 9.44 3.26 0.77
N ALA A 217 9.07 4.05 -0.21
CA ALA A 217 7.87 3.85 -1.02
C ALA A 217 8.18 4.12 -2.51
N PRO A 218 8.82 3.18 -3.23
CA PRO A 218 9.13 3.35 -4.65
C PRO A 218 7.88 3.63 -5.47
N ALA A 219 8.00 4.54 -6.42
CA ALA A 219 6.89 4.90 -7.29
C ALA A 219 6.43 3.68 -8.12
N GLY A 220 5.11 3.42 -8.13
CA GLY A 220 4.55 2.30 -8.88
C GLY A 220 4.80 0.90 -8.32
N TYR A 221 5.32 0.77 -7.09
CA TYR A 221 5.62 -0.52 -6.47
C TYR A 221 4.45 -1.50 -6.50
N THR A 222 3.29 -1.11 -5.93
CA THR A 222 2.08 -1.97 -5.93
C THR A 222 1.56 -2.22 -7.33
N SER A 223 1.57 -1.22 -8.22
CA SER A 223 1.11 -1.38 -9.60
C SER A 223 1.98 -2.35 -10.40
N SER A 224 3.28 -2.38 -10.13
CA SER A 224 4.21 -3.34 -10.74
C SER A 224 3.86 -4.78 -10.37
N ILE A 225 3.55 -5.02 -9.08
CA ILE A 225 3.12 -6.35 -8.61
C ILE A 225 1.77 -6.74 -9.23
N VAL A 226 0.82 -5.80 -9.29
CA VAL A 226 -0.50 -6.03 -9.89
C VAL A 226 -0.38 -6.42 -11.36
N GLN A 227 0.42 -5.70 -12.14
CA GLN A 227 0.69 -6.04 -13.54
C GLN A 227 1.28 -7.43 -13.70
N HIS A 228 2.25 -7.78 -12.87
CA HIS A 228 2.88 -9.11 -12.95
C HIS A 228 1.91 -10.26 -12.64
N LEU A 229 0.96 -10.05 -11.73
CA LEU A 229 0.06 -11.11 -11.28
C LEU A 229 -1.19 -11.27 -12.15
N PHE A 230 -1.65 -10.20 -12.77
CA PHE A 230 -3.00 -10.16 -13.35
C PHE A 230 -3.05 -9.75 -14.84
N ASP A 231 -1.93 -9.36 -15.44
CA ASP A 231 -1.82 -9.03 -16.87
C ASP A 231 -1.01 -10.08 -17.63
#